data_bbea9c92af23f4caa75736fb452c796a
#
_entry.id   bbea9c92af23f4caa75736fb452c796a
#
_cell.length_a   1.000
_cell.length_b   1.000
_cell.length_c   1.000
_cell.angle_alpha   90.00
_cell.angle_beta   90.00
_cell.angle_gamma   90.00
#
_symmetry.space_group_name_H-M   'P 1'
#
loop_
_entity.id
_entity.type
_entity.pdbx_description
1 polymer ?
#
loop_
_entity_poly.entity_id
_entity_poly.type
_entity_poly.pdbx_seq_one_letter_code
_entity_poly.pdbx_strand_id
1 'polypeptide(L)'
;MPAASFLLILFSVSLSALAQLLLKTGVGRVGTSHAGIGTMLAYLTSPWVLGGLMLYGLGALAWLFVLARLPLSAAYPFVGLGFILTMLIGVSVLGEAVSTGRVAGTLLIALGCVFVARSVA
;
A
#
# COMPACT_ATOMS: atom_id res chain seq x y z
N MET A 1 -3.38 -5.36 21.63
CA MET A 1 -3.11 -4.14 20.83
C MET A 1 -4.24 -3.15 21.07
N PRO A 2 -3.92 -1.90 21.42
CA PRO A 2 -4.97 -0.88 21.61
C PRO A 2 -5.71 -0.57 20.31
N ALA A 3 -7.00 -0.26 20.42
CA ALA A 3 -7.81 0.08 19.26
C ALA A 3 -7.24 1.28 18.49
N ALA A 4 -6.66 2.25 19.20
CA ALA A 4 -6.07 3.43 18.57
C ALA A 4 -4.90 3.07 17.65
N SER A 5 -4.05 2.12 18.07
CA SER A 5 -2.94 1.66 17.23
C SER A 5 -3.45 0.93 16.00
N PHE A 6 -4.46 0.10 16.15
CA PHE A 6 -5.06 -0.61 15.01
C PHE A 6 -5.69 0.37 14.02
N LEU A 7 -6.39 1.39 14.50
CA LEU A 7 -6.99 2.42 13.64
C LEU A 7 -5.91 3.22 12.90
N LEU A 8 -4.80 3.53 13.56
CA LEU A 8 -3.67 4.20 12.90
C LEU A 8 -3.07 3.33 11.80
N ILE A 9 -2.93 2.04 12.04
CA ILE A 9 -2.44 1.10 11.05
C ILE A 9 -3.38 1.09 9.84
N LEU A 10 -4.68 0.95 10.07
CA LEU A 10 -5.67 0.95 8.99
C LEU A 10 -5.64 2.26 8.19
N PHE A 11 -5.53 3.39 8.89
CA PHE A 11 -5.47 4.69 8.24
C PHE A 11 -4.23 4.81 7.36
N SER A 12 -3.05 4.50 7.91
CA SER A 12 -1.79 4.57 7.17
C SER A 12 -1.77 3.63 5.98
N VAL A 13 -2.21 2.38 6.18
CA VAL A 13 -2.24 1.36 5.13
C VAL A 13 -3.22 1.74 4.04
N SER A 14 -4.38 2.31 4.40
CA SER A 14 -5.37 2.77 3.43
C SER A 14 -4.84 3.92 2.57
N LEU A 15 -4.15 4.88 3.19
CA LEU A 15 -3.50 5.96 2.44
C LEU A 15 -2.46 5.42 1.46
N SER A 16 -1.66 4.45 1.90
CA SER A 16 -0.67 3.81 1.04
C SER A 16 -1.32 3.07 -0.12
N ALA A 17 -2.42 2.37 0.11
CA ALA A 17 -3.13 1.65 -0.94
C ALA A 17 -3.72 2.61 -1.98
N LEU A 18 -4.32 3.72 -1.53
CA LEU A 18 -4.82 4.76 -2.43
C LEU A 18 -3.69 5.42 -3.20
N ALA A 19 -2.55 5.64 -2.54
CA ALA A 19 -1.36 6.17 -3.19
C ALA A 19 -0.91 5.24 -4.31
N GLN A 20 -0.90 3.93 -4.08
CA GLN A 20 -0.53 2.96 -5.09
C GLN A 20 -1.47 3.01 -6.30
N LEU A 21 -2.77 3.22 -6.07
CA LEU A 21 -3.73 3.38 -7.16
C LEU A 21 -3.37 4.59 -8.02
N LEU A 22 -3.08 5.74 -7.39
CA LEU A 22 -2.70 6.96 -8.13
C LEU A 22 -1.39 6.77 -8.88
N LEU A 23 -0.39 6.15 -8.25
CA LEU A 23 0.90 5.88 -8.88
C LEU A 23 0.74 4.96 -10.08
N LYS A 24 -0.02 3.89 -9.94
CA LYS A 24 -0.26 2.93 -11.03
C LYS A 24 -1.00 3.60 -12.19
N THR A 25 -2.00 4.41 -11.88
CA THR A 25 -2.75 5.15 -12.89
C THR A 25 -1.85 6.14 -13.63
N GLY A 26 -1.02 6.88 -12.89
CA GLY A 26 -0.10 7.85 -13.47
C GLY A 26 0.94 7.20 -14.37
N VAL A 27 1.55 6.12 -13.90
CA VAL A 27 2.53 5.38 -14.68
C VAL A 27 1.90 4.81 -15.95
N GLY A 28 0.67 4.30 -15.86
CA GLY A 28 -0.05 3.77 -17.01
C GLY A 28 -0.38 4.85 -18.05
N ARG A 29 -0.69 6.07 -17.60
CA ARG A 29 -0.99 7.19 -18.51
C ARG A 29 0.25 7.72 -19.21
N VAL A 30 1.39 7.77 -18.52
CA VAL A 30 2.66 8.19 -19.10
C VAL A 30 3.17 7.14 -20.08
N GLY A 31 3.02 5.86 -19.73
CA GLY A 31 3.52 4.76 -20.55
C GLY A 31 5.04 4.64 -20.49
N THR A 32 5.60 3.89 -21.44
CA THR A 32 7.03 3.61 -21.50
C THR A 32 7.66 4.10 -22.80
N SER A 33 7.04 5.08 -23.46
CA SER A 33 7.51 5.61 -24.74
C SER A 33 8.79 6.44 -24.62
N HIS A 34 9.11 6.91 -23.41
CA HIS A 34 10.35 7.64 -23.14
C HIS A 34 11.43 6.66 -22.67
N ALA A 35 12.70 6.99 -22.93
CA ALA A 35 13.82 6.15 -22.55
C ALA A 35 14.53 6.73 -21.31
N GLY A 36 14.89 5.87 -20.37
CA GLY A 36 15.73 6.22 -19.23
C GLY A 36 15.25 7.41 -18.43
N ILE A 37 16.08 8.46 -18.37
CA ILE A 37 15.78 9.67 -17.59
C ILE A 37 14.54 10.41 -18.09
N GLY A 38 14.24 10.32 -19.38
CA GLY A 38 13.05 10.90 -19.94
C GLY A 38 11.77 10.31 -19.37
N THR A 39 11.73 8.99 -19.17
CA THR A 39 10.61 8.31 -18.52
C THR A 39 10.45 8.78 -17.08
N MET A 40 11.56 8.86 -16.34
CA MET A 40 11.55 9.32 -14.95
C MET A 40 11.02 10.75 -14.84
N LEU A 41 11.48 11.65 -15.71
CA LEU A 41 11.01 13.03 -15.71
C LEU A 41 9.52 13.10 -16.05
N ALA A 42 9.04 12.27 -16.97
CA ALA A 42 7.63 12.22 -17.33
C ALA A 42 6.78 11.75 -16.14
N TYR A 43 7.24 10.77 -15.37
CA TYR A 43 6.55 10.33 -14.16
C TYR A 43 6.49 11.45 -13.12
N LEU A 44 7.61 12.14 -12.89
CA LEU A 44 7.68 13.19 -11.87
C LEU A 44 6.84 14.42 -12.23
N THR A 45 6.49 14.62 -13.48
CA THR A 45 5.63 15.72 -13.91
C THR A 45 4.17 15.32 -14.04
N SER A 46 3.84 14.03 -13.87
CA SER A 46 2.45 13.56 -13.94
C SER A 46 1.70 13.98 -12.68
N PRO A 47 0.52 14.62 -12.79
CA PRO A 47 -0.26 14.97 -11.60
C PRO A 47 -0.73 13.73 -10.82
N TRP A 48 -0.99 12.62 -11.49
CA TRP A 48 -1.36 11.37 -10.81
C TRP A 48 -0.22 10.83 -9.97
N VAL A 49 0.99 10.85 -10.51
CA VAL A 49 2.18 10.40 -9.77
C VAL A 49 2.48 11.33 -8.61
N LEU A 50 2.40 12.64 -8.83
CA LEU A 50 2.65 13.62 -7.77
C LEU A 50 1.63 13.48 -6.65
N GLY A 51 0.33 13.34 -6.98
CA GLY A 51 -0.71 13.12 -5.99
C GLY A 51 -0.51 11.82 -5.22
N GLY A 52 -0.10 10.76 -5.91
CA GLY A 52 0.22 9.47 -5.29
C GLY A 52 1.38 9.57 -4.32
N LEU A 53 2.45 10.27 -4.70
CA LEU A 53 3.61 10.47 -3.83
C LEU A 53 3.24 11.29 -2.59
N MET A 54 2.38 12.29 -2.73
CA MET A 54 1.90 13.07 -1.59
C MET A 54 1.08 12.21 -0.63
N LEU A 55 0.17 11.40 -1.13
CA LEU A 55 -0.60 10.47 -0.30
C LEU A 55 0.31 9.45 0.37
N TYR A 56 1.30 8.94 -0.35
CA TYR A 56 2.26 8.01 0.20
C TYR A 56 3.03 8.64 1.36
N GLY A 57 3.46 9.89 1.18
CA GLY A 57 4.14 10.66 2.22
C GLY A 57 3.27 10.86 3.46
N LEU A 58 1.99 11.20 3.27
CA LEU A 58 1.05 11.32 4.39
C LEU A 58 0.87 9.99 5.11
N GLY A 59 0.75 8.90 4.38
CA GLY A 59 0.69 7.55 4.97
C GLY A 59 1.95 7.23 5.76
N ALA A 60 3.12 7.60 5.24
CA ALA A 60 4.39 7.39 5.94
C ALA A 60 4.45 8.20 7.24
N LEU A 61 3.96 9.45 7.24
CA LEU A 61 3.90 10.26 8.46
C LEU A 61 2.98 9.62 9.50
N ALA A 62 1.83 9.12 9.08
CA ALA A 62 0.93 8.39 9.98
C ALA A 62 1.59 7.11 10.51
N TRP A 63 2.38 6.45 9.67
CA TRP A 63 3.12 5.25 10.06
C TRP A 63 4.15 5.52 11.15
N LEU A 64 4.71 6.72 11.21
CA LEU A 64 5.62 7.09 12.29
C LEU A 64 4.96 6.95 13.66
N PHE A 65 3.68 7.31 13.77
CA PHE A 65 2.95 7.15 15.03
C PHE A 65 2.73 5.67 15.37
N VAL A 66 2.58 4.82 14.36
CA VAL A 66 2.51 3.37 14.57
C VAL A 66 3.84 2.85 15.11
N LEU A 67 4.94 3.24 14.48
CA LEU A 67 6.27 2.81 14.90
C LEU A 67 6.64 3.32 16.29
N ALA A 68 6.08 4.45 16.71
CA ALA A 68 6.30 4.97 18.06
C ALA A 68 5.63 4.10 19.13
N ARG A 69 4.62 3.33 18.76
CA ARG A 69 3.81 2.53 19.70
C ARG A 69 4.09 1.05 19.66
N LEU A 70 4.58 0.53 18.53
CA LEU A 70 4.76 -0.91 18.32
C LEU A 70 6.19 -1.19 17.88
N PRO A 71 6.76 -2.34 18.28
CA PRO A 71 8.05 -2.76 17.73
C PRO A 71 7.92 -3.02 16.23
N LEU A 72 9.02 -2.82 15.51
CA LEU A 72 9.05 -2.97 14.05
C LEU A 72 8.60 -4.36 13.61
N SER A 73 9.03 -5.40 14.33
CA SER A 73 8.68 -6.77 14.02
C SER A 73 7.19 -7.06 14.16
N ALA A 74 6.48 -6.29 15.00
CA ALA A 74 5.04 -6.40 15.16
C ALA A 74 4.28 -5.49 14.19
N ALA A 75 4.81 -4.29 13.93
CA ALA A 75 4.15 -3.30 13.09
C ALA A 75 4.22 -3.67 11.61
N TYR A 76 5.40 -4.06 11.14
CA TYR A 76 5.64 -4.22 9.71
C TYR A 76 4.78 -5.30 9.04
N PRO A 77 4.52 -6.47 9.65
CA PRO A 77 3.62 -7.46 9.04
C PRO A 77 2.23 -6.92 8.72
N PHE A 78 1.76 -5.88 9.42
CA PHE A 78 0.48 -5.26 9.12
C PHE A 78 0.47 -4.53 7.77
N VAL A 79 1.62 -4.25 7.19
CA VAL A 79 1.72 -3.78 5.81
C VAL A 79 1.06 -4.79 4.86
N GLY A 80 1.02 -6.08 5.26
CA GLY A 80 0.31 -7.11 4.52
C GLY A 80 -1.18 -6.81 4.31
N LEU A 81 -1.80 -6.03 5.21
CA LEU A 81 -3.18 -5.56 4.98
C LEU A 81 -3.26 -4.69 3.73
N GLY A 82 -2.20 -3.94 3.45
CA GLY A 82 -2.09 -3.15 2.23
C GLY A 82 -2.11 -4.03 0.97
N PHE A 83 -1.54 -5.23 1.04
CA PHE A 83 -1.58 -6.17 -0.09
C PHE A 83 -3.00 -6.61 -0.40
N ILE A 84 -3.82 -6.81 0.63
CA ILE A 84 -5.24 -7.16 0.44
C ILE A 84 -5.98 -5.98 -0.21
N LEU A 85 -5.77 -4.78 0.32
CA LEU A 85 -6.42 -3.58 -0.20
C LEU A 85 -5.98 -3.29 -1.65
N THR A 86 -4.70 -3.41 -1.95
CA THR A 86 -4.20 -3.16 -3.30
C THR A 86 -4.67 -4.23 -4.28
N MET A 87 -4.81 -5.48 -3.84
CA MET A 87 -5.39 -6.53 -4.68
C MET A 87 -6.85 -6.21 -5.01
N LEU A 88 -7.63 -5.82 -4.00
CA LEU A 88 -9.03 -5.46 -4.20
C LEU A 88 -9.18 -4.26 -5.13
N ILE A 89 -8.35 -3.25 -4.97
CA ILE A 89 -8.34 -2.07 -5.85
C ILE A 89 -7.92 -2.46 -7.27
N GLY A 90 -6.88 -3.26 -7.41
CA GLY A 90 -6.39 -3.70 -8.71
C GLY A 90 -7.47 -4.45 -9.49
N VAL A 91 -8.19 -5.35 -8.82
CA VAL A 91 -9.25 -6.13 -9.46
C VAL A 91 -10.47 -5.26 -9.75
N SER A 92 -10.94 -4.48 -8.77
CA SER A 92 -12.22 -3.78 -8.87
C SER A 92 -12.14 -2.46 -9.64
N VAL A 93 -11.03 -1.73 -9.55
CA VAL A 93 -10.89 -0.41 -10.19
C VAL A 93 -10.09 -0.50 -11.48
N LEU A 94 -8.97 -1.22 -11.45
CA LEU A 94 -8.07 -1.32 -12.61
C LEU A 94 -8.42 -2.49 -13.53
N GLY A 95 -9.30 -3.38 -13.12
CA GLY A 95 -9.70 -4.52 -13.93
C GLY A 95 -8.62 -5.57 -14.12
N GLU A 96 -7.67 -5.66 -13.20
CA GLU A 96 -6.58 -6.62 -13.29
C GLU A 96 -7.08 -8.06 -13.10
N ALA A 97 -6.45 -9.00 -13.80
CA ALA A 97 -6.77 -10.41 -13.66
C ALA A 97 -6.22 -10.96 -12.35
N VAL A 98 -6.96 -11.87 -11.74
CA VAL A 98 -6.56 -12.51 -10.47
C VAL A 98 -6.36 -13.99 -10.73
N SER A 99 -5.19 -14.51 -10.31
CA SER A 99 -4.90 -15.95 -10.36
C SER A 99 -5.21 -16.61 -9.02
N THR A 100 -5.40 -17.93 -9.04
CA THR A 100 -5.57 -18.70 -7.81
C THR A 100 -4.38 -18.54 -6.89
N GLY A 101 -3.16 -18.52 -7.43
CA GLY A 101 -1.94 -18.31 -6.63
C GLY A 101 -1.92 -16.96 -5.95
N ARG A 102 -2.39 -15.90 -6.63
CA ARG A 102 -2.45 -14.57 -6.05
C ARG A 102 -3.44 -14.50 -4.90
N VAL A 103 -4.61 -15.09 -5.07
CA VAL A 103 -5.62 -15.14 -4.01
C VAL A 103 -5.12 -15.96 -2.81
N ALA A 104 -4.55 -17.15 -3.08
CA ALA A 104 -4.03 -18.01 -2.02
C ALA A 104 -2.91 -17.32 -1.24
N GLY A 105 -1.97 -16.68 -1.92
CA GLY A 105 -0.89 -15.93 -1.28
C GLY A 105 -1.39 -14.79 -0.42
N THR A 106 -2.37 -14.04 -0.92
CA THR A 106 -2.96 -12.92 -0.18
C THR A 106 -3.68 -13.42 1.08
N LEU A 107 -4.39 -14.54 1.00
CA LEU A 107 -5.04 -15.14 2.16
C LEU A 107 -4.01 -15.60 3.21
N LEU A 108 -2.87 -16.16 2.77
CA LEU A 108 -1.79 -16.53 3.68
C LEU A 108 -1.20 -15.30 4.38
N ILE A 109 -1.04 -14.19 3.67
CA ILE A 109 -0.57 -12.93 4.27
C ILE A 109 -1.57 -12.46 5.32
N ALA A 110 -2.85 -12.48 5.02
CA ALA A 110 -3.90 -12.09 5.96
C ALA A 110 -3.86 -12.95 7.23
N LEU A 111 -3.71 -14.26 7.05
CA LEU A 111 -3.63 -15.18 8.18
C LEU A 111 -2.40 -14.90 9.04
N GLY A 112 -1.24 -14.62 8.39
CA GLY A 112 -0.03 -14.22 9.10
C GLY A 112 -0.23 -12.96 9.92
N CYS A 113 -0.93 -11.97 9.37
CA CYS A 113 -1.24 -10.73 10.08
C CYS A 113 -2.08 -11.00 11.35
N VAL A 114 -3.05 -11.92 11.26
CA VAL A 114 -3.87 -12.31 12.42
C VAL A 114 -3.00 -12.89 13.54
N PHE A 115 -2.07 -13.80 13.18
CA PHE A 115 -1.17 -14.38 14.17
C PHE A 115 -0.28 -13.32 14.83
N VAL A 116 0.26 -12.39 14.05
CA VAL A 116 1.09 -11.31 14.60
C VAL A 116 0.27 -10.40 15.51
N ALA A 117 -0.95 -10.06 15.12
CA ALA A 117 -1.83 -9.23 15.94
C ALA A 117 -2.09 -9.88 17.29
N ARG A 118 -2.31 -11.18 17.30
CA ARG A 118 -2.55 -11.93 18.54
C ARG A 118 -1.32 -11.98 19.43
N SER A 119 -0.13 -12.04 18.84
CA SER A 119 1.11 -12.10 19.61
C SER A 119 1.43 -10.78 20.32
N VAL A 120 0.86 -9.67 19.86
CA VAL A 120 1.06 -8.33 20.42
C VAL A 120 -0.02 -7.96 21.44
N ALA A 121 -1.15 -8.65 21.39
CA ALA A 121 -2.30 -8.36 22.25
C ALA A 121 -2.05 -8.73 23.74
#